data_1f411f0e87fd0d3ab29c39856d10c97e
#
_entry.id   1f411f0e87fd0d3ab29c39856d10c97e
#
_cell.length_a   1.000
_cell.length_b   1.000
_cell.length_c   1.000
_cell.angle_alpha   90.00
_cell.angle_beta   90.00
_cell.angle_gamma   90.00
#
_symmetry.space_group_name_H-M   'P 1'
#
loop_
_entity.id
_entity.type
_entity.pdbx_description
1 polymer ?
#
loop_
_entity_poly.entity_id
_entity_poly.type
_entity_poly.pdbx_seq_one_letter_code
_entity_poly.pdbx_strand_id
1 'polypeptide(L)'
;MSINLVISEICCNFKELIYKQLQTKIAMITEDKVTEIFCMADDFCKFFDAMTAKYTLKPTGKRKYHRNSTMSKAEVMLIMILFHDSGYRCFKHFYLEKVCKHLRHLFPKVVSYNRIVELERDVVIPLTLFIKKVLLGKCTGISFVDSTPLRVCKNQRIHIHKVFKGIAQRGKCSMGWFFGFKLHLICNEKGELLNFMITPGDVDDRKPLEYKAFIDFIYGKLFGDKGYNQQESLSKAFR
;
A
#
# COMPACT_ATOMS: atom_id res chain seq x y z
N MET A 1 12.40 8.76 -14.49
CA MET A 1 11.65 7.53 -14.24
C MET A 1 11.34 7.51 -12.75
N SER A 2 10.12 7.75 -12.41
CA SER A 2 9.69 8.41 -11.17
C SER A 2 9.38 7.41 -10.05
N ILE A 3 9.40 7.90 -8.82
CA ILE A 3 8.77 7.33 -7.61
C ILE A 3 7.41 6.66 -7.94
N ASN A 4 6.70 7.16 -8.96
CA ASN A 4 5.44 6.62 -9.46
C ASN A 4 5.52 5.18 -9.99
N LEU A 5 6.66 4.72 -10.51
CA LEU A 5 6.78 3.32 -10.98
C LEU A 5 6.88 2.36 -9.79
N VAL A 6 7.48 2.80 -8.71
CA VAL A 6 7.63 1.97 -7.50
C VAL A 6 6.40 2.09 -6.60
N ILE A 7 5.77 3.26 -6.54
CA ILE A 7 4.42 3.37 -5.96
C ILE A 7 3.47 2.47 -6.76
N SER A 8 3.57 2.44 -8.08
CA SER A 8 2.82 1.50 -8.94
C SER A 8 3.20 0.03 -8.70
N GLU A 9 4.47 -0.31 -8.45
CA GLU A 9 4.88 -1.68 -8.13
C GLU A 9 4.57 -2.07 -6.69
N ILE A 10 4.73 -1.18 -5.73
CA ILE A 10 4.24 -1.35 -4.36
C ILE A 10 2.73 -1.50 -4.39
N CYS A 11 2.03 -0.66 -5.15
CA CYS A 11 0.60 -0.78 -5.38
C CYS A 11 0.23 -2.06 -6.15
N CYS A 12 1.03 -2.54 -7.12
CA CYS A 12 0.73 -3.79 -7.84
C CYS A 12 0.87 -5.04 -6.97
N ASN A 13 1.78 -5.05 -6.00
CA ASN A 13 1.91 -6.15 -5.04
C ASN A 13 0.88 -6.04 -3.90
N PHE A 14 0.47 -4.82 -3.53
CA PHE A 14 -0.77 -4.59 -2.77
C PHE A 14 -2.01 -5.06 -3.55
N LYS A 15 -1.93 -5.12 -4.88
CA LYS A 15 -3.00 -5.60 -5.76
C LYS A 15 -3.44 -7.02 -5.45
N GLU A 16 -2.51 -7.96 -5.32
CA GLU A 16 -2.87 -9.33 -4.95
C GLU A 16 -3.48 -9.40 -3.55
N LEU A 17 -3.07 -8.50 -2.67
CA LEU A 17 -3.51 -8.49 -1.29
C LEU A 17 -4.89 -7.88 -1.11
N ILE A 18 -5.11 -6.68 -1.66
CA ILE A 18 -6.44 -6.04 -1.71
C ILE A 18 -7.38 -6.90 -2.55
N TYR A 19 -6.87 -7.51 -3.62
CA TYR A 19 -7.62 -8.38 -4.50
C TYR A 19 -8.06 -9.67 -3.80
N LYS A 20 -7.23 -10.30 -2.97
CA LYS A 20 -7.63 -11.44 -2.13
C LYS A 20 -8.65 -11.06 -1.06
N GLN A 21 -8.57 -9.87 -0.50
CA GLN A 21 -9.56 -9.40 0.48
C GLN A 21 -10.88 -8.97 -0.15
N LEU A 22 -10.85 -8.50 -1.41
CA LEU A 22 -12.06 -8.15 -2.17
C LEU A 22 -12.63 -9.34 -2.96
N GLN A 23 -11.82 -10.40 -3.17
CA GLN A 23 -12.24 -11.62 -3.90
C GLN A 23 -12.90 -12.67 -3.01
N THR A 24 -13.96 -12.32 -2.32
CA THR A 24 -14.96 -13.37 -2.00
C THR A 24 -15.97 -13.57 -3.14
N LYS A 25 -15.89 -12.84 -4.24
CA LYS A 25 -16.57 -13.13 -5.53
C LYS A 25 -15.92 -12.32 -6.63
N ILE A 26 -15.62 -12.95 -7.76
CA ILE A 26 -15.29 -12.32 -9.05
C ILE A 26 -16.52 -11.51 -9.50
N ALA A 27 -16.61 -10.27 -9.05
CA ALA A 27 -17.54 -9.28 -9.57
C ALA A 27 -16.79 -7.96 -9.60
N MET A 28 -16.83 -7.27 -10.73
CA MET A 28 -16.40 -5.86 -10.80
C MET A 28 -17.04 -5.10 -9.63
N ILE A 29 -16.25 -4.25 -8.95
CA ILE A 29 -16.76 -3.43 -7.86
C ILE A 29 -18.01 -2.71 -8.34
N THR A 30 -19.15 -2.95 -7.68
CA THR A 30 -20.42 -2.29 -7.99
C THR A 30 -20.33 -0.80 -7.62
N GLU A 31 -21.18 0.05 -8.22
CA GLU A 31 -21.24 1.48 -7.89
C GLU A 31 -21.55 1.72 -6.41
N ASP A 32 -22.40 0.88 -5.81
CA ASP A 32 -22.69 0.94 -4.37
C ASP A 32 -21.41 0.72 -3.54
N LYS A 33 -20.59 -0.26 -3.93
CA LYS A 33 -19.33 -0.53 -3.25
C LYS A 33 -18.30 0.58 -3.46
N VAL A 34 -18.29 1.20 -4.65
CA VAL A 34 -17.46 2.39 -4.92
C VAL A 34 -17.85 3.53 -3.99
N THR A 35 -19.15 3.76 -3.81
CA THR A 35 -19.69 4.81 -2.93
C THR A 35 -19.35 4.51 -1.46
N GLU A 36 -19.50 3.27 -1.02
CA GLU A 36 -19.11 2.83 0.33
C GLU A 36 -17.63 3.10 0.61
N ILE A 37 -16.75 2.69 -0.30
CA ILE A 37 -15.30 2.92 -0.18
C ILE A 37 -14.99 4.42 -0.16
N PHE A 38 -15.67 5.21 -1.01
CA PHE A 38 -15.51 6.66 -1.01
C PHE A 38 -15.90 7.29 0.33
N CYS A 39 -17.06 6.94 0.88
CA CYS A 39 -17.51 7.46 2.16
C CYS A 39 -16.52 7.14 3.29
N MET A 40 -16.05 5.89 3.37
CA MET A 40 -15.04 5.50 4.36
C MET A 40 -13.73 6.29 4.19
N ALA A 41 -13.27 6.50 2.96
CA ALA A 41 -12.06 7.25 2.67
C ALA A 41 -12.23 8.75 2.98
N ASP A 42 -13.39 9.32 2.70
CA ASP A 42 -13.70 10.74 2.94
C ASP A 42 -13.76 11.04 4.44
N ASP A 43 -14.47 10.22 5.21
CA ASP A 43 -14.54 10.34 6.67
C ASP A 43 -13.15 10.20 7.31
N PHE A 44 -12.35 9.24 6.83
CA PHE A 44 -10.98 9.08 7.28
C PHE A 44 -10.12 10.31 6.93
N CYS A 45 -10.22 10.84 5.71
CA CYS A 45 -9.47 12.03 5.29
C CYS A 45 -9.82 13.26 6.13
N LYS A 46 -11.10 13.46 6.43
CA LYS A 46 -11.56 14.56 7.32
C LYS A 46 -10.94 14.42 8.71
N PHE A 47 -10.99 13.22 9.29
CA PHE A 47 -10.35 12.94 10.59
C PHE A 47 -8.83 13.16 10.53
N PHE A 48 -8.17 12.62 9.50
CA PHE A 48 -6.73 12.77 9.31
C PHE A 48 -6.31 14.24 9.19
N ASP A 49 -7.05 15.03 8.42
CA ASP A 49 -6.77 16.46 8.23
C ASP A 49 -6.96 17.25 9.51
N ALA A 50 -8.01 16.96 10.28
CA ALA A 50 -8.24 17.57 11.58
C ALA A 50 -7.10 17.24 12.58
N MET A 51 -6.64 15.99 12.61
CA MET A 51 -5.53 15.57 13.46
C MET A 51 -4.21 16.22 13.03
N THR A 52 -3.90 16.24 11.73
CA THR A 52 -2.67 16.86 11.23
C THR A 52 -2.66 18.37 11.47
N ALA A 53 -3.79 19.05 11.25
CA ALA A 53 -3.91 20.48 11.53
C ALA A 53 -3.63 20.82 13.00
N LYS A 54 -4.03 19.94 13.93
CA LYS A 54 -3.79 20.10 15.37
C LYS A 54 -2.32 19.93 15.77
N TYR A 55 -1.62 19.00 15.15
CA TYR A 55 -0.25 18.60 15.56
C TYR A 55 0.86 19.08 14.62
N THR A 56 0.52 19.62 13.46
CA THR A 56 1.54 20.14 12.54
C THR A 56 1.97 21.55 12.99
N LEU A 57 3.24 21.69 13.31
CA LEU A 57 3.83 23.02 13.55
C LEU A 57 3.65 23.89 12.30
N LYS A 58 3.19 25.12 12.50
CA LYS A 58 3.05 26.09 11.40
C LYS A 58 4.40 26.23 10.71
N PRO A 59 4.49 26.05 9.38
CA PRO A 59 5.76 26.15 8.68
C PRO A 59 6.34 27.55 8.83
N THR A 60 7.53 27.64 9.43
CA THR A 60 8.29 28.88 9.53
C THR A 60 8.82 29.27 8.15
N GLY A 61 8.30 30.31 7.58
CA GLY A 61 9.04 31.25 6.74
C GLY A 61 8.89 31.19 5.23
N LYS A 62 8.48 30.13 4.55
CA LYS A 62 8.24 30.18 3.09
C LYS A 62 6.85 29.67 2.74
N ARG A 63 5.97 30.56 2.26
CA ARG A 63 4.67 30.19 1.69
C ARG A 63 4.91 29.24 0.51
N LYS A 64 4.76 27.94 0.72
CA LYS A 64 4.53 27.02 -0.40
C LYS A 64 3.15 27.37 -0.95
N TYR A 65 3.11 27.84 -2.18
CA TYR A 65 1.87 28.15 -2.88
C TYR A 65 1.19 26.83 -3.26
N HIS A 66 0.44 26.27 -2.32
CA HIS A 66 -0.40 25.09 -2.60
C HIS A 66 -1.78 25.60 -3.01
N ARG A 67 -2.06 25.55 -4.31
CA ARG A 67 -3.44 25.61 -4.79
C ARG A 67 -4.17 24.39 -4.24
N ASN A 68 -5.28 24.63 -3.56
CA ASN A 68 -6.19 23.53 -3.20
C ASN A 68 -6.57 22.79 -4.48
N SER A 69 -6.42 21.46 -4.46
CA SER A 69 -6.85 20.65 -5.59
C SER A 69 -8.37 20.70 -5.69
N THR A 70 -8.88 20.72 -6.93
CA THR A 70 -10.31 20.54 -7.19
C THR A 70 -10.79 19.14 -6.87
N MET A 71 -9.87 18.17 -6.86
CA MET A 71 -10.11 16.78 -6.51
C MET A 71 -9.69 16.54 -5.06
N SER A 72 -10.56 15.92 -4.27
CA SER A 72 -10.32 15.60 -2.87
C SER A 72 -9.31 14.46 -2.71
N LYS A 73 -8.70 14.35 -1.51
CA LYS A 73 -7.81 13.22 -1.18
C LYS A 73 -8.54 11.89 -1.27
N ALA A 74 -9.80 11.84 -0.84
CA ALA A 74 -10.63 10.63 -0.91
C ALA A 74 -10.90 10.19 -2.35
N GLU A 75 -11.18 11.12 -3.28
CA GLU A 75 -11.32 10.81 -4.70
C GLU A 75 -10.02 10.25 -5.29
N VAL A 76 -8.86 10.82 -4.94
CA VAL A 76 -7.55 10.31 -5.40
C VAL A 76 -7.30 8.91 -4.85
N MET A 77 -7.55 8.68 -3.56
CA MET A 77 -7.43 7.35 -2.94
C MET A 77 -8.35 6.33 -3.60
N LEU A 78 -9.60 6.69 -3.86
CA LEU A 78 -10.56 5.85 -4.55
C LEU A 78 -10.09 5.50 -5.96
N ILE A 79 -9.59 6.45 -6.74
CA ILE A 79 -9.05 6.21 -8.09
C ILE A 79 -7.88 5.22 -8.03
N MET A 80 -6.99 5.34 -7.04
CA MET A 80 -5.89 4.38 -6.85
C MET A 80 -6.42 2.97 -6.54
N ILE A 81 -7.42 2.84 -5.69
CA ILE A 81 -8.07 1.55 -5.37
C ILE A 81 -8.73 0.96 -6.62
N LEU A 82 -9.53 1.75 -7.33
CA LEU A 82 -10.21 1.31 -8.56
C LEU A 82 -9.23 0.91 -9.67
N PHE A 83 -8.06 1.57 -9.77
CA PHE A 83 -7.02 1.16 -10.69
C PHE A 83 -6.57 -0.27 -10.44
N HIS A 84 -6.38 -0.63 -9.19
CA HIS A 84 -5.94 -1.97 -8.81
C HIS A 84 -7.00 -3.04 -9.04
N ASP A 85 -8.26 -2.72 -8.93
CA ASP A 85 -9.39 -3.62 -9.27
C ASP A 85 -9.64 -3.75 -10.78
N SER A 86 -9.33 -2.71 -11.54
CA SER A 86 -9.71 -2.59 -12.95
C SER A 86 -9.01 -3.55 -13.92
N GLY A 87 -7.93 -4.21 -13.53
CA GLY A 87 -7.11 -5.05 -14.40
C GLY A 87 -6.22 -4.32 -15.40
N TYR A 88 -6.28 -2.98 -15.49
CA TYR A 88 -5.40 -2.20 -16.34
C TYR A 88 -3.94 -2.32 -15.89
N ARG A 89 -3.03 -2.50 -16.85
CA ARG A 89 -1.58 -2.58 -16.57
C ARG A 89 -0.91 -1.21 -16.41
N CYS A 90 -1.52 -0.17 -16.95
CA CYS A 90 -0.95 1.18 -17.00
C CYS A 90 -1.94 2.19 -16.41
N PHE A 91 -1.53 2.88 -15.33
CA PHE A 91 -2.34 3.90 -14.67
C PHE A 91 -2.78 5.02 -15.63
N LYS A 92 -1.89 5.45 -16.53
CA LYS A 92 -2.23 6.49 -17.51
C LYS A 92 -3.42 6.10 -18.40
N HIS A 93 -3.44 4.86 -18.92
CA HIS A 93 -4.54 4.38 -19.75
C HIS A 93 -5.83 4.24 -18.92
N PHE A 94 -5.73 3.67 -17.74
CA PHE A 94 -6.86 3.59 -16.81
C PHE A 94 -7.46 4.98 -16.53
N TYR A 95 -6.62 5.94 -16.14
CA TYR A 95 -7.08 7.27 -15.79
C TYR A 95 -7.76 7.98 -16.96
N LEU A 96 -7.08 8.04 -18.13
CA LEU A 96 -7.58 8.77 -19.32
C LEU A 96 -8.80 8.09 -19.94
N GLU A 97 -8.90 6.78 -19.91
CA GLU A 97 -9.98 6.03 -20.53
C GLU A 97 -11.11 5.74 -19.53
N LYS A 98 -10.83 5.05 -18.44
CA LYS A 98 -11.86 4.63 -17.48
C LYS A 98 -12.36 5.81 -16.65
N VAL A 99 -11.48 6.57 -16.00
CA VAL A 99 -11.89 7.66 -15.10
C VAL A 99 -12.42 8.86 -15.86
N CYS A 100 -11.65 9.37 -16.84
CA CYS A 100 -12.02 10.61 -17.54
C CYS A 100 -13.19 10.44 -18.52
N LYS A 101 -13.47 9.24 -19.02
CA LYS A 101 -14.55 9.00 -20.00
C LYS A 101 -15.74 8.26 -19.37
N HIS A 102 -15.50 7.11 -18.76
CA HIS A 102 -16.58 6.22 -18.31
C HIS A 102 -17.08 6.49 -16.90
N LEU A 103 -16.20 6.93 -15.98
CA LEU A 103 -16.58 7.20 -14.58
C LEU A 103 -16.76 8.70 -14.32
N ARG A 104 -17.02 9.49 -15.34
CA ARG A 104 -17.17 10.96 -15.22
C ARG A 104 -18.32 11.36 -14.30
N HIS A 105 -19.36 10.55 -14.21
CA HIS A 105 -20.49 10.76 -13.30
C HIS A 105 -20.09 10.65 -11.83
N LEU A 106 -19.12 9.77 -11.49
CA LEU A 106 -18.57 9.64 -10.15
C LEU A 106 -17.48 10.70 -9.85
N PHE A 107 -16.76 11.14 -10.88
CA PHE A 107 -15.65 12.10 -10.76
C PHE A 107 -15.92 13.35 -11.62
N PRO A 108 -16.80 14.26 -11.22
CA PRO A 108 -17.20 15.40 -12.03
C PRO A 108 -16.05 16.41 -12.28
N LYS A 109 -15.10 16.48 -11.34
CA LYS A 109 -13.98 17.43 -11.37
C LYS A 109 -12.64 16.75 -11.56
N VAL A 110 -12.48 15.99 -12.66
CA VAL A 110 -11.18 15.35 -12.95
C VAL A 110 -10.12 16.39 -13.31
N VAL A 111 -8.90 16.10 -12.89
CA VAL A 111 -7.70 16.92 -13.16
C VAL A 111 -6.89 16.35 -14.33
N SER A 112 -5.87 17.08 -14.81
CA SER A 112 -4.95 16.55 -15.81
C SER A 112 -4.17 15.35 -15.30
N TYR A 113 -3.70 14.47 -16.20
CA TYR A 113 -2.90 13.30 -15.81
C TYR A 113 -1.65 13.67 -15.00
N ASN A 114 -0.94 14.73 -15.36
CA ASN A 114 0.23 15.15 -14.60
C ASN A 114 -0.15 15.58 -13.19
N ARG A 115 -1.31 16.23 -13.04
CA ARG A 115 -1.79 16.69 -11.73
C ARG A 115 -2.24 15.54 -10.85
N ILE A 116 -2.94 14.51 -11.37
CA ILE A 116 -3.31 13.35 -10.56
C ILE A 116 -2.06 12.61 -10.05
N VAL A 117 -1.01 12.49 -10.88
CA VAL A 117 0.27 11.87 -10.49
C VAL A 117 0.99 12.67 -9.38
N GLU A 118 0.85 14.00 -9.35
CA GLU A 118 1.35 14.81 -8.22
C GLU A 118 0.53 14.55 -6.94
N LEU A 119 -0.80 14.49 -7.07
CA LEU A 119 -1.70 14.26 -5.95
C LEU A 119 -1.54 12.87 -5.32
N GLU A 120 -1.16 11.85 -6.10
CA GLU A 120 -0.85 10.51 -5.58
C GLU A 120 0.24 10.56 -4.51
N ARG A 121 1.23 11.44 -4.63
CA ARG A 121 2.29 11.61 -3.60
C ARG A 121 1.72 12.12 -2.28
N ASP A 122 0.78 13.03 -2.35
CA ASP A 122 0.20 13.67 -1.18
C ASP A 122 -0.72 12.71 -0.40
N VAL A 123 -1.27 11.69 -1.09
CA VAL A 123 -2.16 10.70 -0.47
C VAL A 123 -1.48 9.40 -0.04
N VAL A 124 -0.20 9.19 -0.31
CA VAL A 124 0.53 7.96 0.09
C VAL A 124 0.44 7.71 1.60
N ILE A 125 0.72 8.74 2.41
CA ILE A 125 0.68 8.61 3.88
C ILE A 125 -0.74 8.39 4.37
N PRO A 126 -1.75 9.24 4.05
CA PRO A 126 -3.11 8.99 4.48
C PRO A 126 -3.66 7.66 3.97
N LEU A 127 -3.36 7.23 2.73
CA LEU A 127 -3.77 5.92 2.21
C LEU A 127 -3.16 4.76 3.03
N THR A 128 -1.87 4.83 3.35
CA THR A 128 -1.20 3.82 4.18
C THR A 128 -1.84 3.72 5.57
N LEU A 129 -2.16 4.86 6.19
CA LEU A 129 -2.82 4.90 7.49
C LEU A 129 -4.28 4.44 7.40
N PHE A 130 -5.00 4.78 6.32
CA PHE A 130 -6.34 4.28 6.04
C PHE A 130 -6.36 2.75 5.98
N ILE A 131 -5.45 2.15 5.22
CA ILE A 131 -5.32 0.69 5.16
C ILE A 131 -5.05 0.12 6.55
N LYS A 132 -4.07 0.69 7.29
CA LYS A 132 -3.67 0.17 8.61
C LYS A 132 -4.72 0.35 9.71
N LYS A 133 -5.62 1.30 9.59
CA LYS A 133 -6.57 1.63 10.66
C LYS A 133 -8.00 1.23 10.35
N VAL A 134 -8.36 1.17 9.09
CA VAL A 134 -9.75 0.95 8.64
C VAL A 134 -9.92 -0.39 7.95
N LEU A 135 -8.94 -0.80 7.12
CA LEU A 135 -9.11 -1.95 6.23
C LEU A 135 -8.47 -3.25 6.74
N LEU A 136 -7.71 -3.23 7.86
CA LEU A 136 -7.15 -4.45 8.40
C LEU A 136 -8.23 -5.34 8.99
N GLY A 137 -8.09 -6.65 8.77
CA GLY A 137 -8.93 -7.68 9.37
C GLY A 137 -8.65 -7.88 10.86
N LYS A 138 -9.39 -8.79 11.49
CA LYS A 138 -9.20 -9.17 12.90
C LYS A 138 -8.50 -10.50 12.99
N CYS A 139 -7.58 -10.64 13.96
CA CYS A 139 -6.96 -11.91 14.26
C CYS A 139 -8.03 -12.90 14.77
N THR A 140 -7.96 -14.13 14.29
CA THR A 140 -8.92 -15.21 14.61
C THR A 140 -8.25 -16.35 15.42
N GLY A 141 -6.95 -16.18 15.74
CA GLY A 141 -6.17 -17.19 16.43
C GLY A 141 -5.29 -18.05 15.50
N ILE A 142 -5.52 -17.98 14.20
CA ILE A 142 -4.67 -18.63 13.19
C ILE A 142 -4.23 -17.56 12.20
N SER A 143 -2.92 -17.38 12.04
CA SER A 143 -2.34 -16.38 11.18
C SER A 143 -1.22 -16.98 10.33
N PHE A 144 -0.99 -16.40 9.16
CA PHE A 144 0.04 -16.78 8.22
C PHE A 144 0.93 -15.58 7.92
N VAL A 145 2.24 -15.77 7.96
CA VAL A 145 3.23 -14.75 7.57
C VAL A 145 3.95 -15.18 6.30
N ASP A 146 4.11 -14.23 5.38
CA ASP A 146 4.86 -14.42 4.14
C ASP A 146 5.59 -13.13 3.75
N SER A 147 6.62 -13.26 2.91
CA SER A 147 7.35 -12.13 2.35
C SER A 147 7.41 -12.19 0.83
N THR A 148 7.18 -11.06 0.19
CA THR A 148 7.24 -10.91 -1.26
C THR A 148 8.29 -9.87 -1.67
N PRO A 149 9.21 -10.18 -2.61
CA PRO A 149 10.21 -9.23 -3.08
C PRO A 149 9.58 -8.15 -3.96
N LEU A 150 9.81 -6.88 -3.61
CA LEU A 150 9.46 -5.71 -4.40
C LEU A 150 10.67 -5.27 -5.22
N ARG A 151 10.73 -5.66 -6.49
CA ARG A 151 11.84 -5.33 -7.37
C ARG A 151 11.73 -3.89 -7.87
N VAL A 152 12.76 -3.09 -7.61
CA VAL A 152 12.80 -1.68 -8.04
C VAL A 152 13.31 -1.53 -9.46
N CYS A 153 14.29 -2.34 -9.84
CA CYS A 153 14.84 -2.36 -11.20
C CYS A 153 15.50 -3.72 -11.51
N LYS A 154 15.77 -3.95 -12.78
CA LYS A 154 16.60 -5.12 -13.20
C LYS A 154 18.01 -4.98 -12.61
N ASN A 155 18.63 -6.09 -12.23
CA ASN A 155 19.97 -6.12 -11.60
C ASN A 155 21.05 -5.37 -12.41
N GLN A 156 20.95 -5.39 -13.74
CA GLN A 156 21.85 -4.67 -14.65
C GLN A 156 21.74 -3.15 -14.54
N ARG A 157 20.65 -2.61 -13.98
CA ARG A 157 20.38 -1.17 -13.87
C ARG A 157 20.62 -0.59 -12.48
N ILE A 158 21.14 -1.36 -11.55
CA ILE A 158 21.34 -0.92 -10.15
C ILE A 158 22.20 0.33 -10.07
N HIS A 159 23.30 0.38 -10.84
CA HIS A 159 24.25 1.51 -10.81
C HIS A 159 23.65 2.80 -11.36
N ILE A 160 22.69 2.70 -12.29
CA ILE A 160 22.04 3.85 -12.94
C ILE A 160 20.82 4.30 -12.11
N HIS A 161 20.34 3.45 -11.20
CA HIS A 161 19.14 3.74 -10.42
C HIS A 161 19.41 4.79 -9.35
N LYS A 162 18.73 5.96 -9.44
CA LYS A 162 18.95 7.09 -8.54
C LYS A 162 17.85 7.26 -7.49
N VAL A 163 16.60 6.83 -7.80
CA VAL A 163 15.40 7.16 -6.99
C VAL A 163 15.45 6.55 -5.59
N PHE A 164 15.88 5.30 -5.45
CA PHE A 164 15.99 4.59 -4.18
C PHE A 164 17.44 4.29 -3.77
N LYS A 165 18.38 5.09 -4.27
CA LYS A 165 19.78 4.98 -3.89
C LYS A 165 19.90 5.18 -2.37
N GLY A 166 20.52 4.23 -1.69
CA GLY A 166 20.71 4.25 -0.24
C GLY A 166 19.54 3.73 0.59
N ILE A 167 18.38 3.47 -0.02
CA ILE A 167 17.19 2.96 0.67
C ILE A 167 16.88 1.51 0.22
N ALA A 168 16.87 1.27 -1.11
CA ALA A 168 16.73 -0.07 -1.65
C ALA A 168 18.05 -0.84 -1.53
N GLN A 169 17.98 -2.13 -1.23
CA GLN A 169 19.12 -3.01 -1.06
C GLN A 169 19.02 -4.26 -1.92
N ARG A 170 20.15 -4.94 -2.09
CA ARG A 170 20.24 -6.19 -2.84
C ARG A 170 19.85 -7.35 -1.93
N GLY A 171 18.79 -8.05 -2.27
CA GLY A 171 18.31 -9.21 -1.54
C GLY A 171 18.32 -10.48 -2.39
N LYS A 172 18.14 -11.62 -1.73
CA LYS A 172 17.97 -12.93 -2.37
C LYS A 172 16.59 -13.49 -2.02
N CYS A 173 15.91 -14.05 -2.99
CA CYS A 173 14.67 -14.79 -2.82
C CYS A 173 14.76 -16.14 -3.56
N SER A 174 13.72 -16.96 -3.49
CA SER A 174 13.64 -18.24 -4.21
C SER A 174 13.88 -18.12 -5.72
N MET A 175 13.50 -16.97 -6.31
CA MET A 175 13.69 -16.66 -7.74
C MET A 175 15.06 -16.01 -8.06
N GLY A 176 16.00 -15.96 -7.10
CA GLY A 176 17.33 -15.41 -7.28
C GLY A 176 17.53 -14.02 -6.67
N TRP A 177 18.56 -13.33 -7.14
CA TRP A 177 18.92 -11.99 -6.64
C TRP A 177 18.01 -10.91 -7.21
N PHE A 178 17.64 -9.95 -6.36
CA PHE A 178 16.88 -8.76 -6.75
C PHE A 178 17.44 -7.51 -6.06
N PHE A 179 17.07 -6.35 -6.57
CA PHE A 179 17.34 -5.05 -5.94
C PHE A 179 16.02 -4.36 -5.65
N GLY A 180 15.80 -4.02 -4.37
CA GLY A 180 14.55 -3.40 -3.96
C GLY A 180 14.26 -3.57 -2.48
N PHE A 181 13.02 -3.94 -2.19
CA PHE A 181 12.46 -4.10 -0.85
C PHE A 181 11.81 -5.47 -0.69
N LYS A 182 11.45 -5.82 0.53
CA LYS A 182 10.57 -6.94 0.84
C LYS A 182 9.29 -6.42 1.48
N LEU A 183 8.16 -6.91 1.02
CA LEU A 183 6.86 -6.69 1.64
C LEU A 183 6.53 -7.91 2.49
N HIS A 184 6.47 -7.71 3.79
CA HIS A 184 6.06 -8.74 4.77
C HIS A 184 4.60 -8.56 5.09
N LEU A 185 3.86 -9.64 5.12
CA LEU A 185 2.42 -9.67 5.28
C LEU A 185 2.03 -10.68 6.35
N ILE A 186 1.04 -10.34 7.15
CA ILE A 186 0.37 -11.28 8.04
C ILE A 186 -1.12 -11.30 7.66
N CYS A 187 -1.64 -12.49 7.37
CA CYS A 187 -3.05 -12.71 7.04
C CYS A 187 -3.67 -13.74 7.99
N ASN A 188 -4.98 -13.67 8.19
CA ASN A 188 -5.71 -14.74 8.88
C ASN A 188 -6.10 -15.88 7.93
N GLU A 189 -6.76 -16.93 8.43
CA GLU A 189 -7.22 -18.08 7.64
C GLU A 189 -8.29 -17.72 6.58
N LYS A 190 -8.94 -16.57 6.72
CA LYS A 190 -9.88 -16.04 5.71
C LYS A 190 -9.18 -15.28 4.59
N GLY A 191 -7.85 -15.10 4.70
CA GLY A 191 -7.06 -14.29 3.77
C GLY A 191 -7.15 -12.78 4.02
N GLU A 192 -7.75 -12.34 5.15
CA GLU A 192 -7.77 -10.93 5.51
C GLU A 192 -6.40 -10.48 6.02
N LEU A 193 -5.95 -9.32 5.56
CA LEU A 193 -4.69 -8.73 5.98
C LEU A 193 -4.79 -8.24 7.43
N LEU A 194 -3.91 -8.73 8.28
CA LEU A 194 -3.82 -8.30 9.68
C LEU A 194 -2.78 -7.20 9.88
N ASN A 195 -1.63 -7.32 9.22
CA ASN A 195 -0.60 -6.28 9.22
C ASN A 195 0.35 -6.43 8.03
N PHE A 196 1.10 -5.37 7.74
CA PHE A 196 2.14 -5.37 6.72
C PHE A 196 3.31 -4.47 7.12
N MET A 197 4.49 -4.82 6.60
CA MET A 197 5.72 -4.06 6.78
C MET A 197 6.58 -4.13 5.51
N ILE A 198 7.26 -3.03 5.19
CA ILE A 198 8.22 -2.99 4.09
C ILE A 198 9.62 -2.83 4.69
N THR A 199 10.55 -3.68 4.25
CA THR A 199 11.96 -3.62 4.64
C THR A 199 12.86 -3.52 3.41
N PRO A 200 14.11 -3.03 3.53
CA PRO A 200 15.11 -3.19 2.47
C PRO A 200 15.30 -4.67 2.11
N GLY A 201 15.71 -4.92 0.86
CA GLY A 201 15.78 -6.27 0.31
C GLY A 201 16.76 -7.23 0.99
N ASP A 202 17.79 -6.70 1.67
CA ASP A 202 18.81 -7.45 2.41
C ASP A 202 18.36 -7.92 3.79
N VAL A 203 17.24 -7.43 4.30
CA VAL A 203 16.73 -7.80 5.62
C VAL A 203 16.22 -9.25 5.62
N ASP A 204 16.58 -10.01 6.66
CA ASP A 204 16.08 -11.37 6.87
C ASP A 204 14.57 -11.38 7.07
N ASP A 205 13.88 -12.40 6.54
CA ASP A 205 12.42 -12.50 6.58
C ASP A 205 11.86 -12.67 8.01
N ARG A 206 12.70 -13.12 8.94
CA ARG A 206 12.35 -13.28 10.36
C ARG A 206 12.42 -11.98 11.16
N LYS A 207 13.27 -11.04 10.72
CA LYS A 207 13.52 -9.80 11.48
C LYS A 207 12.27 -8.95 11.72
N PRO A 208 11.30 -8.84 10.81
CA PRO A 208 10.03 -8.16 11.09
C PRO A 208 9.25 -8.72 12.28
N LEU A 209 9.38 -10.01 12.59
CA LEU A 209 8.72 -10.64 13.75
C LEU A 209 9.30 -10.18 15.10
N GLU A 210 10.46 -9.56 15.11
CA GLU A 210 11.06 -8.95 16.32
C GLU A 210 10.43 -7.58 16.64
N TYR A 211 9.79 -6.94 15.65
CA TYR A 211 9.17 -5.63 15.83
C TYR A 211 7.78 -5.77 16.45
N LYS A 212 7.64 -5.35 17.70
CA LYS A 212 6.36 -5.36 18.44
C LYS A 212 5.20 -4.79 17.62
N ALA A 213 5.40 -3.66 16.97
CA ALA A 213 4.39 -3.01 16.13
C ALA A 213 3.90 -3.86 14.94
N PHE A 214 4.64 -4.90 14.54
CA PHE A 214 4.25 -5.80 13.45
C PHE A 214 3.39 -6.96 13.94
N ILE A 215 3.56 -7.40 15.19
CA ILE A 215 2.90 -8.58 15.75
C ILE A 215 1.92 -8.27 16.89
N ASP A 216 1.82 -7.02 17.32
CA ASP A 216 1.14 -6.60 18.58
C ASP A 216 -0.34 -7.02 18.68
N PHE A 217 -0.99 -7.24 17.52
CA PHE A 217 -2.41 -7.65 17.46
C PHE A 217 -2.60 -9.12 17.08
N ILE A 218 -1.52 -9.89 17.04
CA ILE A 218 -1.55 -11.30 16.64
C ILE A 218 -1.55 -12.16 17.90
N TYR A 219 -2.49 -13.07 17.98
CA TYR A 219 -2.57 -14.08 19.04
C TYR A 219 -2.82 -15.47 18.47
N GLY A 220 -2.56 -16.51 19.26
CA GLY A 220 -2.75 -17.90 18.86
C GLY A 220 -1.56 -18.46 18.07
N LYS A 221 -1.81 -19.05 16.91
CA LYS A 221 -0.79 -19.73 16.09
C LYS A 221 -0.42 -18.90 14.89
N LEU A 222 0.88 -18.68 14.68
CA LEU A 222 1.45 -18.03 13.50
C LEU A 222 2.22 -19.07 12.68
N PHE A 223 1.82 -19.24 11.41
CA PHE A 223 2.46 -20.14 10.46
C PHE A 223 3.24 -19.32 9.43
N GLY A 224 4.45 -19.78 9.10
CA GLY A 224 5.28 -19.20 8.05
C GLY A 224 5.88 -20.30 7.17
N ASP A 225 6.41 -19.91 6.01
CA ASP A 225 7.17 -20.83 5.15
C ASP A 225 8.47 -21.29 5.85
N LYS A 226 9.13 -22.30 5.31
CA LYS A 226 10.37 -22.92 5.85
C LYS A 226 11.46 -21.90 6.24
N GLY A 227 11.50 -20.74 5.59
CA GLY A 227 12.38 -19.63 5.93
C GLY A 227 12.13 -19.04 7.32
N TYR A 228 10.95 -19.25 7.90
CA TYR A 228 10.55 -18.79 9.25
C TYR A 228 10.72 -19.87 10.32
N ASN A 229 11.06 -21.12 9.95
CA ASN A 229 11.15 -22.28 10.84
C ASN A 229 12.45 -22.30 11.68
N GLN A 230 12.61 -21.32 12.58
CA GLN A 230 13.39 -21.53 13.80
C GLN A 230 12.44 -21.34 14.98
N GLN A 231 12.22 -22.43 15.75
CA GLN A 231 11.32 -22.48 16.91
C GLN A 231 11.56 -21.36 17.95
N GLU A 232 12.75 -20.76 17.98
CA GLU A 232 13.08 -19.65 18.88
C GLU A 232 12.44 -18.32 18.50
N SER A 233 12.20 -18.04 17.21
CA SER A 233 11.65 -16.75 16.78
C SER A 233 10.14 -16.63 17.05
N LEU A 234 9.42 -17.72 16.92
CA LEU A 234 7.98 -17.77 17.19
C LEU A 234 7.65 -17.77 18.70
N SER A 235 8.47 -18.44 19.53
CA SER A 235 8.27 -18.46 20.99
C SER A 235 8.59 -17.11 21.66
N LYS A 236 9.48 -16.28 21.06
CA LYS A 236 9.79 -14.94 21.56
C LYS A 236 8.73 -13.90 21.17
N ALA A 237 8.00 -14.11 20.08
CA ALA A 237 6.97 -13.21 19.61
C ALA A 237 5.68 -13.24 20.48
N PHE A 238 5.47 -14.33 21.24
CA PHE A 238 4.27 -14.57 22.06
C PHE A 238 4.53 -14.58 23.58
N ARG A 239 5.67 -14.06 24.04
CA ARG A 239 5.95 -13.70 25.43
C ARG A 239 5.85 -12.19 25.60
#